data_16adc7df62ad825cc384e5fc6c35a144
#
_entry.id   16adc7df62ad825cc384e5fc6c35a144
#
_cell.length_a   1.000
_cell.length_b   1.000
_cell.length_c   1.000
_cell.angle_alpha   90.00
_cell.angle_beta   90.00
_cell.angle_gamma   90.00
#
_symmetry.space_group_name_H-M   'P 1'
#
loop_
_entity.id
_entity.type
_entity.pdbx_description
1 polymer ?
#
loop_
_entity_poly.entity_id
_entity_poly.type
_entity_poly.pdbx_seq_one_letter_code
_entity_poly.pdbx_strand_id
1 'polypeptide(L)'
;MARVIFLTDFSEAYARELLLGMARYAHDTAQAWSLCRLPLSIRDKFGIEAVVEWAVRMKADAVIGQFYNTDNVELFRKNGIIAIAQDFKKRFTTIPNITGPHYSAGRMAAEYFLQKGFRNFAFYGTRGIDFSDERCQGFLYVSWARRCV
;
A
#
# COMPACT_ATOMS: atom_id res chain seq x y z
N MET A 1 -4.46 -10.29 -22.95
CA MET A 1 -5.18 -10.17 -21.65
C MET A 1 -4.16 -10.29 -20.56
N ALA A 2 -3.89 -9.19 -19.80
CA ALA A 2 -2.93 -9.21 -18.73
C ALA A 2 -3.51 -9.88 -17.48
N ARG A 3 -2.74 -10.74 -16.81
CA ARG A 3 -3.11 -11.40 -15.55
C ARG A 3 -2.39 -10.73 -14.39
N VAL A 4 -3.15 -10.09 -13.52
CA VAL A 4 -2.63 -9.36 -12.37
C VAL A 4 -3.07 -10.05 -11.08
N ILE A 5 -2.11 -10.44 -10.27
CA ILE A 5 -2.34 -10.98 -8.93
C ILE A 5 -2.41 -9.81 -7.96
N PHE A 6 -3.39 -9.83 -7.07
CA PHE A 6 -3.53 -8.88 -5.99
C PHE A 6 -3.38 -9.59 -4.65
N LEU A 7 -2.20 -9.44 -4.03
CA LEU A 7 -1.78 -10.06 -2.77
C LEU A 7 -1.99 -9.06 -1.62
N THR A 8 -3.11 -9.16 -0.91
CA THR A 8 -3.45 -8.20 0.15
C THR A 8 -4.43 -8.78 1.16
N ASP A 9 -4.61 -8.07 2.27
CA ASP A 9 -5.71 -8.35 3.19
C ASP A 9 -7.00 -7.70 2.69
N PHE A 10 -7.91 -8.52 2.17
CA PHE A 10 -9.19 -8.07 1.64
C PHE A 10 -10.24 -7.72 2.72
N SER A 11 -9.92 -7.88 3.99
CA SER A 11 -10.76 -7.35 5.08
C SER A 11 -10.67 -5.84 5.18
N GLU A 12 -9.56 -5.24 4.75
CA GLU A 12 -9.33 -3.80 4.76
C GLU A 12 -10.11 -3.08 3.66
N ALA A 13 -10.74 -1.94 4.00
CA ALA A 13 -11.45 -1.10 3.05
C ALA A 13 -10.53 -0.58 1.95
N TYR A 14 -9.30 -0.17 2.30
CA TYR A 14 -8.30 0.32 1.35
C TYR A 14 -8.00 -0.69 0.23
N ALA A 15 -7.81 -1.96 0.58
CA ALA A 15 -7.53 -3.01 -0.39
C ALA A 15 -8.72 -3.24 -1.35
N ARG A 16 -9.95 -3.19 -0.83
CA ARG A 16 -11.15 -3.33 -1.66
C ARG A 16 -11.35 -2.17 -2.61
N GLU A 17 -11.13 -0.93 -2.15
CA GLU A 17 -11.23 0.28 -2.98
C GLU A 17 -10.14 0.32 -4.05
N LEU A 18 -8.92 -0.12 -3.74
CA LEU A 18 -7.84 -0.23 -4.71
C LEU A 18 -8.20 -1.24 -5.82
N LEU A 19 -8.70 -2.42 -5.43
CA LEU A 19 -9.15 -3.43 -6.40
C LEU A 19 -10.28 -2.91 -7.29
N LEU A 20 -11.25 -2.19 -6.70
CA LEU A 20 -12.34 -1.58 -7.45
C LEU A 20 -11.83 -0.50 -8.42
N GLY A 21 -10.87 0.33 -8.00
CA GLY A 21 -10.22 1.31 -8.85
C GLY A 21 -9.50 0.68 -10.05
N MET A 22 -8.78 -0.41 -9.81
CA MET A 22 -8.11 -1.18 -10.87
C MET A 22 -9.12 -1.76 -11.87
N ALA A 23 -10.23 -2.33 -11.38
CA ALA A 23 -11.28 -2.88 -12.24
C ALA A 23 -11.97 -1.80 -13.07
N ARG A 24 -12.27 -0.64 -12.47
CA ARG A 24 -12.82 0.52 -13.20
C ARG A 24 -11.86 1.01 -14.27
N TYR A 25 -10.59 1.21 -13.94
CA TYR A 25 -9.61 1.64 -14.93
C TYR A 25 -9.52 0.68 -16.12
N ALA A 26 -9.45 -0.63 -15.85
CA ALA A 26 -9.41 -1.64 -16.89
C ALA A 26 -10.65 -1.59 -17.80
N HIS A 27 -11.83 -1.41 -17.20
CA HIS A 27 -13.10 -1.25 -17.94
C HIS A 27 -13.10 0.03 -18.80
N ASP A 28 -12.78 1.18 -18.19
CA ASP A 28 -12.88 2.48 -18.83
C ASP A 28 -11.86 2.66 -19.97
N THR A 29 -10.71 1.97 -19.86
CA THR A 29 -9.65 1.97 -20.88
C THR A 29 -9.73 0.79 -21.86
N ALA A 30 -10.76 -0.03 -21.76
CA ALA A 30 -10.95 -1.25 -22.57
C ALA A 30 -9.75 -2.22 -22.48
N GLN A 31 -9.06 -2.24 -21.33
CA GLN A 31 -7.96 -3.15 -21.09
C GLN A 31 -8.48 -4.51 -20.61
N ALA A 32 -8.07 -5.57 -21.30
CA ALA A 32 -8.45 -6.92 -20.93
C ALA A 32 -7.56 -7.42 -19.77
N TRP A 33 -7.89 -7.08 -18.52
CA TRP A 33 -7.21 -7.56 -17.33
C TRP A 33 -7.98 -8.69 -16.65
N SER A 34 -7.26 -9.71 -16.23
CA SER A 34 -7.75 -10.75 -15.32
C SER A 34 -7.17 -10.48 -13.93
N LEU A 35 -8.01 -10.08 -12.98
CA LEU A 35 -7.60 -9.76 -11.61
C LEU A 35 -7.80 -10.99 -10.72
N CYS A 36 -6.70 -11.56 -10.23
CA CYS A 36 -6.69 -12.72 -9.34
C CYS A 36 -6.40 -12.30 -7.90
N ARG A 37 -7.31 -12.58 -6.98
CA ARG A 37 -7.12 -12.28 -5.56
C ARG A 37 -6.32 -13.39 -4.89
N LEU A 38 -5.27 -13.00 -4.14
CA LEU A 38 -4.47 -13.91 -3.35
C LEU A 38 -4.41 -13.40 -1.89
N PRO A 39 -4.95 -14.14 -0.91
CA PRO A 39 -4.89 -13.73 0.49
C PRO A 39 -3.46 -13.72 1.03
N LEU A 40 -3.14 -12.78 1.92
CA LEU A 40 -1.85 -12.70 2.60
C LEU A 40 -1.48 -13.98 3.35
N SER A 41 -2.46 -14.71 3.87
CA SER A 41 -2.25 -15.96 4.58
C SER A 41 -1.44 -17.01 3.78
N ILE A 42 -1.48 -16.95 2.46
CA ILE A 42 -0.66 -17.83 1.61
C ILE A 42 0.82 -17.48 1.77
N ARG A 43 1.17 -16.18 1.67
CA ARG A 43 2.53 -15.72 1.91
C ARG A 43 2.98 -15.99 3.35
N ASP A 44 2.12 -15.70 4.34
CA ASP A 44 2.45 -15.83 5.75
C ASP A 44 2.71 -17.28 6.15
N LYS A 45 2.03 -18.22 5.49
CA LYS A 45 2.17 -19.65 5.77
C LYS A 45 3.28 -20.33 4.97
N PHE A 46 3.49 -19.93 3.73
CA PHE A 46 4.35 -20.64 2.78
C PHE A 46 5.53 -19.82 2.24
N GLY A 47 5.65 -18.56 2.64
CA GLY A 47 6.70 -17.64 2.18
C GLY A 47 6.40 -17.00 0.82
N ILE A 48 7.27 -16.07 0.46
CA ILE A 48 7.17 -15.33 -0.82
C ILE A 48 7.46 -16.23 -2.01
N GLU A 49 8.31 -17.25 -1.84
CA GLU A 49 8.68 -18.22 -2.86
C GLU A 49 7.45 -18.98 -3.38
N ALA A 50 6.56 -19.39 -2.47
CA ALA A 50 5.31 -20.06 -2.85
C ALA A 50 4.38 -19.13 -3.63
N VAL A 51 4.36 -17.84 -3.32
CA VAL A 51 3.61 -16.83 -4.08
C VAL A 51 4.18 -16.69 -5.49
N VAL A 52 5.51 -16.67 -5.63
CA VAL A 52 6.19 -16.61 -6.94
C VAL A 52 5.90 -17.85 -7.76
N GLU A 53 6.01 -19.03 -7.18
CA GLU A 53 5.68 -20.29 -7.88
C GLU A 53 4.24 -20.33 -8.36
N TRP A 54 3.32 -19.87 -7.51
CA TRP A 54 1.92 -19.77 -7.88
C TRP A 54 1.71 -18.77 -9.01
N ALA A 55 2.35 -17.59 -8.95
CA ALA A 55 2.29 -16.58 -10.00
C ALA A 55 2.81 -17.10 -11.35
N VAL A 56 3.91 -17.85 -11.34
CA VAL A 56 4.46 -18.51 -12.54
C VAL A 56 3.46 -19.52 -13.12
N ARG A 57 2.89 -20.40 -12.29
CA ARG A 57 1.89 -21.39 -12.71
C ARG A 57 0.65 -20.73 -13.33
N MET A 58 0.22 -19.61 -12.76
CA MET A 58 -0.91 -18.82 -13.26
C MET A 58 -0.57 -18.00 -14.50
N LYS A 59 0.71 -18.00 -14.93
CA LYS A 59 1.23 -17.14 -16.01
C LYS A 59 0.85 -15.68 -15.77
N ALA A 60 1.11 -15.20 -14.55
CA ALA A 60 0.84 -13.82 -14.17
C ALA A 60 1.84 -12.87 -14.85
N ASP A 61 1.33 -11.75 -15.33
CA ASP A 61 2.15 -10.66 -15.88
C ASP A 61 2.63 -9.71 -14.77
N ALA A 62 1.82 -9.54 -13.73
CA ALA A 62 2.13 -8.66 -12.61
C ALA A 62 1.56 -9.17 -11.28
N VAL A 63 2.22 -8.74 -10.19
CA VAL A 63 1.74 -8.89 -8.81
C VAL A 63 1.73 -7.52 -8.16
N ILE A 64 0.58 -7.10 -7.64
CA ILE A 64 0.44 -5.92 -6.79
C ILE A 64 0.17 -6.44 -5.37
N GLY A 65 0.99 -6.05 -4.40
CA GLY A 65 0.83 -6.67 -3.09
C GLY A 65 1.48 -5.96 -1.91
N GLN A 66 1.07 -6.39 -0.75
CA GLN A 66 1.67 -6.06 0.53
C GLN A 66 2.83 -7.02 0.79
N PHE A 67 4.06 -6.55 0.67
CA PHE A 67 5.26 -7.35 0.90
C PHE A 67 5.93 -6.97 2.22
N TYR A 68 6.56 -7.94 2.88
CA TYR A 68 7.49 -7.66 3.97
C TYR A 68 8.85 -7.22 3.42
N ASN A 69 9.57 -6.42 4.20
CA ASN A 69 10.93 -5.99 3.82
C ASN A 69 11.91 -7.16 3.66
N THR A 70 11.59 -8.29 4.29
CA THR A 70 12.34 -9.55 4.21
C THR A 70 11.99 -10.38 2.98
N ASP A 71 10.90 -10.04 2.27
CA ASP A 71 10.47 -10.76 1.07
C ASP A 71 11.46 -10.48 -0.07
N ASN A 72 11.94 -11.53 -0.72
CA ASN A 72 12.78 -11.42 -1.90
C ASN A 72 11.94 -11.12 -3.15
N VAL A 73 11.51 -9.86 -3.28
CA VAL A 73 10.68 -9.39 -4.41
C VAL A 73 11.38 -9.49 -5.78
N GLU A 74 12.72 -9.60 -5.80
CA GLU A 74 13.48 -9.81 -7.02
C GLU A 74 13.17 -11.15 -7.72
N LEU A 75 12.63 -12.12 -6.98
CA LEU A 75 12.20 -13.38 -7.57
C LEU A 75 11.10 -13.21 -8.61
N PHE A 76 10.22 -12.23 -8.44
CA PHE A 76 9.21 -11.91 -9.46
C PHE A 76 9.87 -11.47 -10.75
N ARG A 77 10.80 -10.50 -10.68
CA ARG A 77 11.52 -9.99 -11.84
C ARG A 77 12.32 -11.09 -12.55
N LYS A 78 12.98 -11.98 -11.80
CA LYS A 78 13.72 -13.12 -12.38
C LYS A 78 12.83 -14.08 -13.17
N ASN A 79 11.53 -14.12 -12.88
CA ASN A 79 10.53 -14.91 -13.58
C ASN A 79 9.71 -14.08 -14.59
N GLY A 80 10.15 -12.86 -14.93
CA GLY A 80 9.47 -12.01 -15.90
C GLY A 80 8.16 -11.39 -15.42
N ILE A 81 7.92 -11.37 -14.10
CA ILE A 81 6.70 -10.85 -13.47
C ILE A 81 6.99 -9.47 -12.89
N ILE A 82 6.13 -8.49 -13.21
CA ILE A 82 6.23 -7.14 -12.64
C ILE A 82 5.71 -7.18 -11.20
N ALA A 83 6.52 -6.74 -10.24
CA ALA A 83 6.09 -6.57 -8.85
C ALA A 83 5.87 -5.09 -8.53
N ILE A 84 4.75 -4.76 -7.90
CA ILE A 84 4.42 -3.43 -7.41
C ILE A 84 4.00 -3.54 -5.95
N ALA A 85 4.70 -2.83 -5.06
CA ALA A 85 4.38 -2.83 -3.63
C ALA A 85 3.19 -1.92 -3.36
N GLN A 86 2.22 -2.42 -2.58
CA GLN A 86 1.18 -1.63 -1.95
C GLN A 86 1.67 -1.17 -0.57
N ASP A 87 1.25 0.01 -0.11
CA ASP A 87 1.54 0.48 1.25
C ASP A 87 1.24 -0.60 2.29
N PHE A 88 2.27 -0.98 3.05
CA PHE A 88 2.16 -1.95 4.12
C PHE A 88 3.01 -1.51 5.32
N LYS A 89 4.28 -1.94 5.42
CA LYS A 89 5.16 -1.53 6.53
C LYS A 89 6.19 -0.50 6.10
N LYS A 90 7.02 -0.87 5.15
CA LYS A 90 8.09 -0.06 4.59
C LYS A 90 7.98 -0.03 3.07
N ARG A 91 8.40 1.08 2.47
CA ARG A 91 8.51 1.18 1.02
C ARG A 91 9.74 0.47 0.50
N PHE A 92 9.60 -0.11 -0.67
CA PHE A 92 10.69 -0.70 -1.39
C PHE A 92 11.42 0.36 -2.22
N THR A 93 12.74 0.20 -2.35
CA THR A 93 13.58 1.03 -3.24
C THR A 93 13.84 0.34 -4.59
N THR A 94 13.58 -0.97 -4.67
CA THR A 94 13.89 -1.82 -5.84
C THR A 94 12.70 -2.06 -6.77
N ILE A 95 11.49 -1.81 -6.30
CA ILE A 95 10.24 -1.94 -7.05
C ILE A 95 9.35 -0.71 -6.86
N PRO A 96 8.44 -0.41 -7.80
CA PRO A 96 7.45 0.66 -7.64
C PRO A 96 6.57 0.45 -6.41
N ASN A 97 6.13 1.57 -5.81
CA ASN A 97 5.21 1.55 -4.67
C ASN A 97 3.92 2.31 -5.02
N ILE A 98 2.78 1.74 -4.67
CA ILE A 98 1.49 2.44 -4.63
C ILE A 98 1.32 2.97 -3.21
N THR A 99 1.28 4.29 -3.05
CA THR A 99 1.20 4.97 -1.76
C THR A 99 0.26 6.16 -1.81
N GLY A 100 -0.29 6.54 -0.65
CA GLY A 100 -1.11 7.73 -0.49
C GLY A 100 -0.30 8.96 -0.03
N PRO A 101 -0.90 10.17 -0.07
CA PRO A 101 -0.28 11.40 0.40
C PRO A 101 -0.36 11.50 1.94
N HIS A 102 0.29 10.59 2.65
CA HIS A 102 0.12 10.40 4.10
C HIS A 102 0.54 11.60 4.93
N TYR A 103 1.65 12.27 4.57
CA TYR A 103 2.07 13.50 5.24
C TYR A 103 0.99 14.60 5.11
N SER A 104 0.46 14.81 3.90
CA SER A 104 -0.58 15.81 3.66
C SER A 104 -1.89 15.46 4.39
N ALA A 105 -2.24 14.17 4.49
CA ALA A 105 -3.40 13.72 5.23
C ALA A 105 -3.27 14.02 6.74
N GLY A 106 -2.09 13.77 7.32
CA GLY A 106 -1.81 14.12 8.72
C GLY A 106 -1.89 15.63 8.96
N ARG A 107 -1.30 16.43 8.07
CA ARG A 107 -1.35 17.87 8.12
C ARG A 107 -2.79 18.41 8.05
N MET A 108 -3.57 17.93 7.08
CA MET A 108 -4.98 18.32 6.91
C MET A 108 -5.82 18.02 8.15
N ALA A 109 -5.59 16.87 8.80
CA ALA A 109 -6.28 16.52 10.04
C ALA A 109 -5.95 17.52 11.17
N ALA A 110 -4.67 17.88 11.35
CA ALA A 110 -4.27 18.86 12.34
C ALA A 110 -4.86 20.25 12.06
N GLU A 111 -4.82 20.70 10.80
CA GLU A 111 -5.42 21.98 10.37
C GLU A 111 -6.93 22.00 10.65
N TYR A 112 -7.63 20.91 10.37
CA TYR A 112 -9.06 20.79 10.66
C TYR A 112 -9.37 20.93 12.16
N PHE A 113 -8.62 20.25 13.04
CA PHE A 113 -8.80 20.40 14.49
C PHE A 113 -8.53 21.85 14.97
N LEU A 114 -7.51 22.50 14.43
CA LEU A 114 -7.22 23.90 14.76
C LEU A 114 -8.36 24.83 14.30
N GLN A 115 -8.90 24.63 13.11
CA GLN A 115 -10.05 25.40 12.61
C GLN A 115 -11.31 25.23 13.48
N LYS A 116 -11.47 24.05 14.09
CA LYS A 116 -12.54 23.78 15.06
C LYS A 116 -12.29 24.35 16.46
N GLY A 117 -11.16 25.03 16.67
CA GLY A 117 -10.80 25.66 17.94
C GLY A 117 -10.14 24.74 18.95
N PHE A 118 -9.86 23.49 18.60
CA PHE A 118 -9.13 22.61 19.49
C PHE A 118 -7.69 23.10 19.68
N ARG A 119 -7.18 23.00 20.92
CA ARG A 119 -5.84 23.45 21.31
C ARG A 119 -4.94 22.30 21.77
N ASN A 120 -5.54 21.25 22.29
CA ASN A 120 -4.85 20.07 22.81
C ASN A 120 -5.36 18.84 22.06
N PHE A 121 -4.45 18.16 21.38
CA PHE A 121 -4.70 16.93 20.67
C PHE A 121 -3.44 16.07 20.63
N ALA A 122 -3.64 14.78 20.46
CA ALA A 122 -2.56 13.80 20.38
C ALA A 122 -2.69 12.99 19.10
N PHE A 123 -1.57 12.45 18.64
CA PHE A 123 -1.52 11.49 17.56
C PHE A 123 -1.27 10.09 18.11
N TYR A 124 -2.14 9.16 17.75
CA TYR A 124 -1.94 7.73 18.03
C TYR A 124 -1.59 7.02 16.73
N GLY A 125 -0.46 6.31 16.70
CA GLY A 125 0.03 5.62 15.52
C GLY A 125 1.06 4.55 15.85
N THR A 126 1.47 3.77 14.85
CA THR A 126 2.47 2.71 14.97
C THR A 126 3.79 3.20 14.43
N ARG A 127 4.82 3.21 15.28
CA ARG A 127 6.19 3.57 14.87
C ARG A 127 6.78 2.54 13.92
N GLY A 128 7.60 3.01 12.99
CA GLY A 128 8.32 2.16 12.05
C GLY A 128 7.46 1.67 10.88
N ILE A 129 6.27 2.20 10.72
CA ILE A 129 5.41 2.00 9.56
C ILE A 129 5.35 3.31 8.78
N ASP A 130 5.81 3.32 7.55
CA ASP A 130 6.04 4.55 6.77
C ASP A 130 4.79 5.44 6.69
N PHE A 131 3.62 4.88 6.36
CA PHE A 131 2.40 5.67 6.26
C PHE A 131 1.95 6.27 7.61
N SER A 132 2.20 5.56 8.72
CA SER A 132 1.86 6.03 10.08
C SER A 132 2.84 7.12 10.52
N ASP A 133 4.13 6.92 10.29
CA ASP A 133 5.19 7.89 10.62
C ASP A 133 5.01 9.19 9.82
N GLU A 134 4.68 9.11 8.53
CA GLU A 134 4.41 10.29 7.68
C GLU A 134 3.17 11.05 8.13
N ARG A 135 2.08 10.36 8.47
CA ARG A 135 0.88 11.01 9.04
C ARG A 135 1.19 11.72 10.34
N CYS A 136 1.99 11.07 11.22
CA CYS A 136 2.45 11.67 12.46
C CYS A 136 3.26 12.94 12.20
N GLN A 137 4.23 12.89 11.30
CA GLN A 137 5.05 14.04 10.94
C GLN A 137 4.21 15.21 10.42
N GLY A 138 3.28 14.95 9.49
CA GLY A 138 2.36 15.95 8.96
C GLY A 138 1.48 16.57 10.03
N PHE A 139 0.96 15.75 10.93
CA PHE A 139 0.12 16.19 12.06
C PHE A 139 0.90 17.06 13.06
N LEU A 140 2.10 16.62 13.44
CA LEU A 140 2.95 17.35 14.39
C LEU A 140 3.49 18.65 13.81
N TYR A 141 3.79 18.70 12.51
CA TYR A 141 4.29 19.90 11.85
C TYR A 141 3.38 21.11 12.07
N VAL A 142 2.08 20.96 11.89
CA VAL A 142 1.08 22.02 12.08
C VAL A 142 0.91 22.37 13.55
N SER A 143 0.89 21.35 14.43
CA SER A 143 0.70 21.55 15.87
C SER A 143 1.91 22.24 16.53
N TRP A 144 3.11 22.00 16.01
CA TRP A 144 4.36 22.56 16.53
C TRP A 144 4.58 23.99 16.04
N ALA A 145 4.33 24.25 14.76
CA ALA A 145 4.52 25.57 14.17
C ALA A 145 3.69 26.70 14.81
N ARG A 146 2.58 26.38 15.49
CA ARG A 146 1.74 27.36 16.19
C ARG A 146 2.02 27.48 17.69
N ARG A 147 2.94 26.69 18.25
CA ARG A 147 3.42 26.89 19.64
C ARG A 147 4.57 27.87 19.74
N CYS A 148 5.11 28.35 18.61
CA CYS A 148 6.20 29.28 18.51
C CYS A 148 5.73 30.73 18.19
N VAL A 149 4.46 31.06 18.45
CA VAL A 149 3.91 32.44 18.34
C VAL A 149 3.43 32.91 19.69
#